data_78eb69e43323eeb1720fb0a2e73f993b
#
_entry.id   78eb69e43323eeb1720fb0a2e73f993b
#
_cell.length_a   1.000
_cell.length_b   1.000
_cell.length_c   1.000
_cell.angle_alpha   90.00
_cell.angle_beta   90.00
_cell.angle_gamma   90.00
#
_symmetry.space_group_name_H-M   'P 1'
#
loop_
_entity.id
_entity.type
_entity.pdbx_description
1 polymer ?
#
loop_
_entity_poly.entity_id
_entity_poly.type
_entity_poly.pdbx_seq_one_letter_code
_entity_poly.pdbx_strand_id
1 'polypeptide(L)'
;YRQEIAVTHTYNIYKAISEYLGNHTEETVCFFVNSVVMIYSIMKQFGILEDSTVYCAPKSRLKLKNEYSFDNAYNDWNADTMKKYNFFTGRFFTAFDLDLPYQPDLVMVTDPYNSEYTILDIDTDCIQICGRFRNGIKSATHIYRVNPEIITKDREQIEWEISAHEFAYNTIQTLYKSADNRESRFAFGAVLETMPFRKFLYSDFTKNWFAIDNEINSVLVNNRYQSRQEIKNWYNDCHFFNPTFENCEYNENDEKLKIAKTTRSVKDKHRKMVQLLSEMETPYSEYALDFINDMRKID
;
A
#
# COMPACT_ATOMS: atom_id res chain seq x y z
N TYR A 1 17.07 13.17 -19.92
CA TYR A 1 16.44 13.87 -18.78
C TYR A 1 16.05 12.85 -17.72
N ARG A 2 16.49 13.03 -16.47
CA ARG A 2 16.08 12.23 -15.32
C ARG A 2 15.07 13.04 -14.51
N GLN A 3 14.06 12.36 -13.97
CA GLN A 3 13.07 12.97 -13.09
C GLN A 3 13.68 13.18 -11.70
N GLU A 4 13.73 14.44 -11.24
CA GLU A 4 14.09 14.74 -9.84
C GLU A 4 13.01 14.16 -8.90
N ILE A 5 13.46 13.51 -7.82
CA ILE A 5 12.57 12.91 -6.81
C ILE A 5 13.17 13.02 -5.41
N ALA A 6 12.36 13.51 -4.47
CA ALA A 6 12.66 13.39 -3.03
C ALA A 6 12.23 12.02 -2.52
N VAL A 7 13.14 11.29 -1.90
CA VAL A 7 12.91 9.93 -1.39
C VAL A 7 13.02 9.97 0.13
N THR A 8 11.87 10.11 0.79
CA THR A 8 11.78 10.37 2.23
C THR A 8 11.48 9.09 2.98
N HIS A 9 12.47 8.60 3.74
CA HIS A 9 12.26 7.49 4.68
C HIS A 9 11.63 7.98 5.96
N THR A 10 10.68 7.22 6.51
CA THR A 10 10.07 7.51 7.82
C THR A 10 9.67 6.23 8.55
N TYR A 11 9.58 6.29 9.86
CA TYR A 11 8.88 5.30 10.69
C TYR A 11 7.44 5.71 11.01
N ASN A 12 7.04 6.95 10.67
CA ASN A 12 5.70 7.47 10.83
C ASN A 12 5.24 8.19 9.55
N ILE A 13 4.47 7.49 8.71
CA ILE A 13 3.96 7.99 7.43
C ILE A 13 3.14 9.28 7.62
N TYR A 14 2.28 9.33 8.65
CA TYR A 14 1.42 10.50 8.88
C TYR A 14 2.23 11.74 9.23
N LYS A 15 3.31 11.59 9.98
CA LYS A 15 4.18 12.71 10.29
C LYS A 15 4.92 13.23 9.08
N ALA A 16 5.47 12.33 8.27
CA ALA A 16 6.14 12.75 7.03
C ALA A 16 5.17 13.46 6.07
N ILE A 17 3.92 12.99 5.98
CA ILE A 17 2.87 13.68 5.22
C ILE A 17 2.53 15.05 5.85
N SER A 18 2.46 15.16 7.19
CA SER A 18 2.23 16.43 7.87
C SER A 18 3.31 17.45 7.56
N GLU A 19 4.58 17.06 7.65
CA GLU A 19 5.72 17.91 7.29
C GLU A 19 5.69 18.31 5.81
N TYR A 20 5.37 17.35 4.93
CA TYR A 20 5.19 17.64 3.51
C TYR A 20 4.09 18.68 3.27
N LEU A 21 2.90 18.49 3.83
CA LEU A 21 1.76 19.41 3.69
C LEU A 21 2.04 20.79 4.29
N GLY A 22 2.78 20.86 5.39
CA GLY A 22 3.20 22.12 6.01
C GLY A 22 4.11 22.97 5.11
N ASN A 23 4.90 22.33 4.25
CA ASN A 23 5.80 22.98 3.30
C ASN A 23 5.17 23.27 1.93
N HIS A 24 4.01 22.71 1.61
CA HIS A 24 3.33 22.77 0.30
C HIS A 24 1.88 23.27 0.44
N THR A 25 1.71 24.45 1.00
CA THR A 25 0.38 24.96 1.44
C THR A 25 -0.52 25.44 0.30
N GLU A 26 0.02 25.84 -0.85
CA GLU A 26 -0.75 26.50 -1.92
C GLU A 26 -0.94 25.67 -3.20
N GLU A 27 -0.31 24.50 -3.28
CA GLU A 27 -0.24 23.72 -4.51
C GLU A 27 -1.34 22.65 -4.58
N THR A 28 -1.68 22.25 -5.81
CA THR A 28 -2.47 21.03 -6.02
C THR A 28 -1.58 19.82 -5.85
N VAL A 29 -1.97 18.91 -4.96
CA VAL A 29 -1.20 17.70 -4.66
C VAL A 29 -1.94 16.47 -5.17
N CYS A 30 -1.23 15.61 -5.88
CA CYS A 30 -1.70 14.30 -6.34
C CYS A 30 -1.00 13.19 -5.55
N PHE A 31 -1.74 12.53 -4.67
CA PHE A 31 -1.28 11.40 -3.88
C PHE A 31 -1.57 10.08 -4.57
N PHE A 32 -0.57 9.22 -4.68
CA PHE A 32 -0.70 7.85 -5.15
C PHE A 32 -0.52 6.89 -3.98
N VAL A 33 -1.64 6.33 -3.51
CA VAL A 33 -1.72 5.48 -2.31
C VAL A 33 -2.69 4.34 -2.56
N ASN A 34 -2.21 3.12 -2.66
CA ASN A 34 -3.07 1.97 -2.96
C ASN A 34 -3.80 1.42 -1.71
N SER A 35 -4.36 2.30 -0.88
CA SER A 35 -5.15 1.91 0.29
C SER A 35 -6.20 2.98 0.61
N VAL A 36 -7.48 2.69 0.33
CA VAL A 36 -8.57 3.64 0.64
C VAL A 36 -8.76 3.88 2.14
N VAL A 37 -8.38 2.92 2.98
CA VAL A 37 -8.40 3.08 4.44
C VAL A 37 -7.33 4.08 4.87
N MET A 38 -6.11 3.94 4.34
CA MET A 38 -5.01 4.88 4.60
C MET A 38 -5.35 6.27 4.04
N ILE A 39 -5.89 6.37 2.83
CA ILE A 39 -6.34 7.63 2.22
C ILE A 39 -7.35 8.33 3.14
N TYR A 40 -8.39 7.63 3.59
CA TYR A 40 -9.39 8.21 4.48
C TYR A 40 -8.78 8.66 5.80
N SER A 41 -7.87 7.87 6.37
CA SER A 41 -7.16 8.21 7.61
C SER A 41 -6.32 9.46 7.44
N ILE A 42 -5.58 9.61 6.33
CA ILE A 42 -4.82 10.83 5.98
C ILE A 42 -5.76 12.04 5.91
N MET A 43 -6.82 11.95 5.12
CA MET A 43 -7.77 13.05 4.94
C MET A 43 -8.40 13.50 6.26
N LYS A 44 -8.78 12.53 7.10
CA LYS A 44 -9.41 12.78 8.39
C LYS A 44 -8.42 13.39 9.39
N GLN A 45 -7.22 12.83 9.47
CA GLN A 45 -6.21 13.28 10.44
C GLN A 45 -5.76 14.71 10.19
N PHE A 46 -5.65 15.10 8.91
CA PHE A 46 -5.22 16.46 8.53
C PHE A 46 -6.39 17.44 8.31
N GLY A 47 -7.63 17.00 8.50
CA GLY A 47 -8.81 17.87 8.35
C GLY A 47 -9.05 18.34 6.90
N ILE A 48 -8.58 17.58 5.91
CA ILE A 48 -8.62 17.94 4.47
C ILE A 48 -9.75 17.25 3.69
N LEU A 49 -10.72 16.63 4.36
CA LEU A 49 -11.80 15.86 3.71
C LEU A 49 -12.55 16.68 2.66
N GLU A 50 -12.90 17.92 2.99
CA GLU A 50 -13.69 18.81 2.09
C GLU A 50 -12.88 19.26 0.87
N ASP A 51 -11.56 19.35 1.00
CA ASP A 51 -10.63 19.76 -0.05
C ASP A 51 -10.02 18.57 -0.81
N SER A 52 -10.59 17.38 -0.63
CA SER A 52 -10.05 16.15 -1.20
C SER A 52 -11.00 15.48 -2.18
N THR A 53 -10.40 14.81 -3.18
CA THR A 53 -11.06 13.89 -4.11
C THR A 53 -10.31 12.57 -4.14
N VAL A 54 -11.06 11.45 -4.23
CA VAL A 54 -10.47 10.10 -4.30
C VAL A 54 -10.88 9.41 -5.61
N TYR A 55 -9.89 8.95 -6.36
CA TYR A 55 -10.09 8.17 -7.59
C TYR A 55 -9.74 6.70 -7.31
N CYS A 56 -10.76 5.83 -7.38
CA CYS A 56 -10.62 4.44 -6.96
C CYS A 56 -11.57 3.49 -7.69
N ALA A 57 -11.37 2.18 -7.51
CA ALA A 57 -12.25 1.16 -8.07
C ALA A 57 -13.67 1.23 -7.47
N PRO A 58 -14.72 0.74 -8.18
CA PRO A 58 -16.11 0.80 -7.73
C PRO A 58 -16.35 0.23 -6.33
N LYS A 59 -15.72 -0.89 -5.99
CA LYS A 59 -15.81 -1.51 -4.66
C LYS A 59 -15.22 -0.61 -3.57
N SER A 60 -14.11 0.05 -3.86
CA SER A 60 -13.46 0.99 -2.94
C SER A 60 -14.28 2.26 -2.73
N ARG A 61 -14.91 2.77 -3.80
CA ARG A 61 -15.84 3.89 -3.72
C ARG A 61 -17.04 3.57 -2.83
N LEU A 62 -17.65 2.40 -3.00
CA LEU A 62 -18.75 1.94 -2.14
C LEU A 62 -18.32 1.84 -0.68
N LYS A 63 -17.10 1.36 -0.41
CA LYS A 63 -16.54 1.32 0.94
C LYS A 63 -16.40 2.72 1.54
N LEU A 64 -15.83 3.68 0.81
CA LEU A 64 -15.71 5.07 1.26
C LEU A 64 -17.07 5.69 1.59
N LYS A 65 -18.07 5.45 0.75
CA LYS A 65 -19.43 5.95 0.96
C LYS A 65 -20.12 5.30 2.17
N ASN A 66 -20.11 3.97 2.26
CA ASN A 66 -20.92 3.25 3.22
C ASN A 66 -20.29 3.20 4.62
N GLU A 67 -18.94 3.07 4.70
CA GLU A 67 -18.26 2.93 5.99
C GLU A 67 -17.77 4.27 6.56
N TYR A 68 -17.50 5.25 5.68
CA TYR A 68 -16.90 6.52 6.07
C TYR A 68 -17.72 7.75 5.73
N SER A 69 -18.89 7.59 5.08
CA SER A 69 -19.74 8.69 4.63
C SER A 69 -19.03 9.73 3.76
N PHE A 70 -18.08 9.26 2.93
CA PHE A 70 -17.30 10.11 2.04
C PHE A 70 -17.79 9.96 0.60
N ASP A 71 -18.37 11.04 0.03
CA ASP A 71 -19.03 11.04 -1.28
C ASP A 71 -18.12 11.53 -2.43
N ASN A 72 -17.05 12.29 -2.16
CA ASN A 72 -16.12 12.81 -3.18
C ASN A 72 -15.16 11.72 -3.71
N ALA A 73 -15.70 10.57 -4.08
CA ALA A 73 -14.96 9.44 -4.62
C ALA A 73 -15.52 9.06 -6.00
N TYR A 74 -14.64 8.88 -6.98
CA TYR A 74 -14.99 8.65 -8.39
C TYR A 74 -14.29 7.41 -8.94
N ASN A 75 -14.96 6.72 -9.87
CA ASN A 75 -14.38 5.56 -10.54
C ASN A 75 -13.54 5.93 -11.76
N ASP A 76 -13.82 7.09 -12.33
CA ASP A 76 -13.15 7.61 -13.50
C ASP A 76 -12.68 9.04 -13.21
N TRP A 77 -11.53 9.42 -13.76
CA TRP A 77 -10.97 10.73 -13.58
C TRP A 77 -11.68 11.76 -14.47
N ASN A 78 -11.92 12.94 -13.90
CA ASN A 78 -12.36 14.12 -14.61
C ASN A 78 -11.69 15.35 -13.98
N ALA A 79 -11.17 16.25 -14.81
CA ALA A 79 -10.52 17.48 -14.35
C ALA A 79 -11.44 18.35 -13.48
N ASP A 80 -12.74 18.40 -13.78
CA ASP A 80 -13.73 19.20 -13.04
C ASP A 80 -13.98 18.68 -11.61
N THR A 81 -13.60 17.44 -11.32
CA THR A 81 -13.75 16.83 -9.98
C THR A 81 -12.50 16.96 -9.13
N MET A 82 -11.42 17.48 -9.69
CA MET A 82 -10.17 17.69 -8.93
C MET A 82 -10.32 18.81 -7.91
N LYS A 83 -9.69 18.60 -6.78
CA LYS A 83 -9.58 19.55 -5.69
C LYS A 83 -8.13 19.84 -5.36
N LYS A 84 -7.87 20.49 -4.24
CA LYS A 84 -6.51 20.74 -3.77
C LYS A 84 -5.73 19.44 -3.53
N TYR A 85 -6.37 18.43 -2.93
CA TYR A 85 -5.78 17.12 -2.64
C TYR A 85 -6.49 16.03 -3.43
N ASN A 86 -5.76 15.31 -4.26
CA ASN A 86 -6.31 14.29 -5.14
C ASN A 86 -5.61 12.96 -4.89
N PHE A 87 -6.38 11.95 -4.50
CA PHE A 87 -5.85 10.64 -4.15
C PHE A 87 -6.19 9.61 -5.22
N PHE A 88 -5.16 8.91 -5.70
CA PHE A 88 -5.26 7.88 -6.73
C PHE A 88 -4.86 6.51 -6.17
N THR A 89 -5.70 5.50 -6.36
CA THR A 89 -5.39 4.12 -5.99
C THR A 89 -4.76 3.36 -7.16
N GLY A 90 -4.27 2.14 -6.94
CA GLY A 90 -3.55 1.32 -7.93
C GLY A 90 -4.20 1.19 -9.30
N ARG A 91 -5.54 1.32 -9.40
CA ARG A 91 -6.24 1.38 -10.70
C ARG A 91 -5.73 2.51 -11.60
N PHE A 92 -5.22 3.58 -11.01
CA PHE A 92 -4.78 4.79 -11.70
C PHE A 92 -3.25 4.91 -11.82
N PHE A 93 -2.49 3.85 -11.52
CA PHE A 93 -1.05 3.85 -11.75
C PHE A 93 -0.74 3.63 -13.23
N THR A 94 -1.63 2.92 -13.94
CA THR A 94 -1.48 2.59 -15.35
C THR A 94 -2.75 2.95 -16.12
N ALA A 95 -2.65 3.02 -17.46
CA ALA A 95 -3.77 3.06 -18.39
C ALA A 95 -4.71 4.29 -18.31
N PHE A 96 -4.23 5.44 -17.83
CA PHE A 96 -4.94 6.71 -17.97
C PHE A 96 -3.94 7.88 -18.06
N ASP A 97 -4.39 9.04 -18.48
CA ASP A 97 -3.57 10.23 -18.62
C ASP A 97 -4.20 11.39 -17.85
N LEU A 98 -3.36 12.16 -17.17
CA LEU A 98 -3.70 13.41 -16.52
C LEU A 98 -3.24 14.58 -17.39
N ASP A 99 -4.19 15.13 -18.15
CA ASP A 99 -3.95 16.33 -18.95
C ASP A 99 -4.44 17.55 -18.16
N LEU A 100 -3.55 18.10 -17.35
CA LEU A 100 -3.80 19.26 -16.50
C LEU A 100 -3.18 20.51 -17.10
N PRO A 101 -3.82 21.68 -17.01
CA PRO A 101 -3.26 22.94 -17.51
C PRO A 101 -2.13 23.49 -16.62
N TYR A 102 -1.77 22.79 -15.56
CA TYR A 102 -0.73 23.12 -14.59
C TYR A 102 0.06 21.85 -14.20
N GLN A 103 1.19 22.04 -13.57
CA GLN A 103 2.02 20.95 -13.04
C GLN A 103 1.74 20.79 -11.53
N PRO A 104 1.13 19.68 -11.09
CA PRO A 104 0.88 19.43 -9.67
C PRO A 104 2.13 18.89 -8.97
N ASP A 105 2.12 18.94 -7.66
CA ASP A 105 3.02 18.16 -6.84
C ASP A 105 2.56 16.70 -6.78
N LEU A 106 3.50 15.76 -6.90
CA LEU A 106 3.26 14.33 -6.87
C LEU A 106 3.81 13.73 -5.58
N VAL A 107 2.98 12.98 -4.86
CA VAL A 107 3.37 12.23 -3.66
C VAL A 107 2.99 10.77 -3.81
N MET A 108 3.97 9.90 -3.77
CA MET A 108 3.80 8.46 -3.70
C MET A 108 4.00 8.01 -2.24
N VAL A 109 3.17 7.08 -1.76
CA VAL A 109 3.23 6.60 -0.36
C VAL A 109 3.29 5.09 -0.31
N THR A 110 4.32 4.56 0.34
CA THR A 110 4.53 3.11 0.54
C THR A 110 4.73 2.79 2.02
N ASP A 111 3.87 1.96 2.59
CA ASP A 111 3.97 1.46 3.95
C ASP A 111 3.80 -0.07 4.00
N PRO A 112 4.85 -0.84 3.68
CA PRO A 112 4.79 -2.29 3.68
C PRO A 112 4.56 -2.90 5.07
N TYR A 113 4.78 -2.13 6.12
CA TYR A 113 4.59 -2.57 7.49
C TYR A 113 3.12 -2.59 7.91
N ASN A 114 2.36 -1.55 7.57
CA ASN A 114 0.94 -1.42 7.93
C ASN A 114 -0.01 -1.80 6.79
N SER A 115 0.43 -1.72 5.54
CA SER A 115 -0.40 -1.92 4.35
C SER A 115 0.44 -2.39 3.16
N GLU A 116 0.60 -3.69 3.01
CA GLU A 116 1.34 -4.31 1.89
C GLU A 116 0.83 -3.87 0.52
N TYR A 117 -0.46 -3.51 0.42
CA TYR A 117 -1.06 -3.05 -0.85
C TYR A 117 -0.50 -1.71 -1.35
N THR A 118 0.24 -0.97 -0.51
CA THR A 118 0.85 0.31 -0.88
C THR A 118 2.24 0.16 -1.49
N ILE A 119 2.79 -1.05 -1.54
CA ILE A 119 4.10 -1.33 -2.12
C ILE A 119 4.08 -0.91 -3.60
N LEU A 120 5.11 -0.14 -3.99
CA LEU A 120 5.34 0.33 -5.34
C LEU A 120 6.63 -0.25 -5.89
N ASP A 121 6.59 -0.73 -7.13
CA ASP A 121 7.77 -1.07 -7.89
C ASP A 121 8.37 0.24 -8.48
N ILE A 122 9.62 0.54 -8.11
CA ILE A 122 10.28 1.79 -8.54
C ILE A 122 10.53 1.80 -10.04
N ASP A 123 10.87 0.65 -10.63
CA ASP A 123 11.20 0.54 -12.04
C ASP A 123 9.97 0.51 -12.96
N THR A 124 8.79 0.24 -12.39
CA THR A 124 7.54 0.20 -13.16
C THR A 124 6.50 1.18 -12.63
N ASP A 125 5.97 1.00 -11.42
CA ASP A 125 4.87 1.81 -10.90
C ASP A 125 5.26 3.27 -10.74
N CYS A 126 6.41 3.57 -10.10
CA CYS A 126 6.83 4.96 -9.88
C CYS A 126 7.09 5.70 -11.20
N ILE A 127 7.72 5.02 -12.18
CA ILE A 127 7.95 5.58 -13.52
C ILE A 127 6.61 5.85 -14.23
N GLN A 128 5.71 4.88 -14.19
CA GLN A 128 4.41 5.01 -14.85
C GLN A 128 3.56 6.11 -14.21
N ILE A 129 3.55 6.21 -12.88
CA ILE A 129 2.85 7.28 -12.16
C ILE A 129 3.35 8.66 -12.60
N CYS A 130 4.67 8.88 -12.65
CA CYS A 130 5.23 10.13 -13.15
C CYS A 130 4.83 10.40 -14.60
N GLY A 131 4.80 9.36 -15.44
CA GLY A 131 4.43 9.45 -16.85
C GLY A 131 2.94 9.71 -17.12
N ARG A 132 2.06 9.67 -16.10
CA ARG A 132 0.62 9.98 -16.27
C ARG A 132 0.37 11.46 -16.57
N PHE A 133 1.24 12.35 -16.12
CA PHE A 133 1.08 13.80 -16.23
C PHE A 133 1.61 14.29 -17.57
N ARG A 134 0.71 14.58 -18.54
CA ARG A 134 1.09 14.97 -19.91
C ARG A 134 1.89 16.27 -19.98
N ASN A 135 1.60 17.21 -19.11
CA ASN A 135 2.29 18.49 -19.01
C ASN A 135 3.38 18.51 -17.93
N GLY A 136 3.77 17.31 -17.44
CA GLY A 136 4.77 17.14 -16.39
C GLY A 136 4.23 17.37 -14.98
N ILE A 137 5.14 17.25 -14.01
CA ILE A 137 4.91 17.48 -12.58
C ILE A 137 5.85 18.55 -12.08
N LYS A 138 5.45 19.31 -11.06
CA LYS A 138 6.27 20.34 -10.43
C LYS A 138 7.33 19.71 -9.54
N SER A 139 6.93 18.78 -8.70
CA SER A 139 7.81 17.99 -7.85
C SER A 139 7.35 16.53 -7.75
N ALA A 140 8.27 15.62 -7.40
CA ALA A 140 7.96 14.25 -7.07
C ALA A 140 8.55 13.91 -5.71
N THR A 141 7.75 13.28 -4.85
CA THR A 141 8.17 12.80 -3.54
C THR A 141 7.69 11.37 -3.33
N HIS A 142 8.58 10.49 -2.87
CA HIS A 142 8.20 9.15 -2.42
C HIS A 142 8.44 9.03 -0.92
N ILE A 143 7.36 9.05 -0.15
CA ILE A 143 7.37 8.81 1.29
C ILE A 143 7.23 7.32 1.53
N TYR A 144 8.22 6.70 2.16
CA TYR A 144 8.22 5.27 2.36
C TYR A 144 8.68 4.85 3.75
N ARG A 145 8.16 3.72 4.18
CA ARG A 145 8.61 2.97 5.34
C ARG A 145 9.25 1.66 4.90
N VAL A 146 10.17 1.13 5.68
CA VAL A 146 10.70 -0.22 5.52
C VAL A 146 10.05 -1.19 6.51
N ASN A 147 10.06 -2.47 6.18
CA ASN A 147 9.64 -3.53 7.10
C ASN A 147 10.78 -4.54 7.27
N PRO A 148 11.60 -4.43 8.33
CA PRO A 148 12.72 -5.35 8.58
C PRO A 148 12.31 -6.81 8.82
N GLU A 149 11.01 -7.07 9.07
CA GLU A 149 10.49 -8.42 9.28
C GLU A 149 10.24 -9.18 7.98
N ILE A 150 10.39 -8.53 6.82
CA ILE A 150 10.28 -9.20 5.53
C ILE A 150 11.34 -10.30 5.44
N ILE A 151 10.87 -11.54 5.27
CA ILE A 151 11.74 -12.68 4.97
C ILE A 151 12.02 -12.65 3.47
N THR A 152 13.23 -12.27 3.11
CA THR A 152 13.64 -12.19 1.70
C THR A 152 13.79 -13.58 1.09
N LYS A 153 13.34 -13.72 -0.15
CA LYS A 153 13.46 -14.95 -0.94
C LYS A 153 14.06 -14.60 -2.30
N ASP A 154 15.03 -15.37 -2.75
CA ASP A 154 15.50 -15.26 -4.12
C ASP A 154 14.49 -15.90 -5.11
N ARG A 155 14.72 -15.67 -6.39
CA ARG A 155 13.84 -16.20 -7.46
C ARG A 155 13.74 -17.72 -7.41
N GLU A 156 14.85 -18.43 -7.17
CA GLU A 156 14.86 -19.90 -7.14
C GLU A 156 14.03 -20.45 -6.00
N GLN A 157 14.10 -19.81 -4.83
CA GLN A 157 13.29 -20.18 -3.66
C GLN A 157 11.79 -19.97 -3.94
N ILE A 158 11.42 -18.85 -4.59
CA ILE A 158 10.01 -18.58 -4.93
C ILE A 158 9.50 -19.59 -5.96
N GLU A 159 10.26 -19.86 -7.02
CA GLU A 159 9.91 -20.82 -8.05
C GLU A 159 9.80 -22.25 -7.48
N TRP A 160 10.69 -22.62 -6.56
CA TRP A 160 10.63 -23.89 -5.84
C TRP A 160 9.35 -24.00 -5.00
N GLU A 161 8.98 -22.98 -4.24
CA GLU A 161 7.74 -22.97 -3.45
C GLU A 161 6.49 -23.11 -4.33
N ILE A 162 6.45 -22.39 -5.46
CA ILE A 162 5.34 -22.49 -6.42
C ILE A 162 5.26 -23.92 -6.98
N SER A 163 6.40 -24.51 -7.32
CA SER A 163 6.48 -25.88 -7.84
C SER A 163 6.05 -26.91 -6.80
N ALA A 164 6.40 -26.72 -5.53
CA ALA A 164 5.95 -27.57 -4.44
C ALA A 164 4.42 -27.49 -4.24
N HIS A 165 3.83 -26.28 -4.30
CA HIS A 165 2.39 -26.09 -4.28
C HIS A 165 1.70 -26.74 -5.49
N GLU A 166 2.30 -26.64 -6.67
CA GLU A 166 1.80 -27.31 -7.89
C GLU A 166 1.78 -28.83 -7.72
N PHE A 167 2.87 -29.40 -7.21
CA PHE A 167 2.94 -30.84 -6.96
C PHE A 167 1.85 -31.30 -6.00
N ALA A 168 1.67 -30.60 -4.89
CA ALA A 168 0.62 -30.89 -3.91
C ALA A 168 -0.79 -30.80 -4.55
N TYR A 169 -1.04 -29.75 -5.35
CA TYR A 169 -2.31 -29.56 -6.06
C TYR A 169 -2.60 -30.72 -7.01
N ASN A 170 -1.64 -31.13 -7.83
CA ASN A 170 -1.77 -32.22 -8.79
C ASN A 170 -2.00 -33.56 -8.10
N THR A 171 -1.41 -33.77 -6.92
CA THR A 171 -1.64 -34.97 -6.11
C THR A 171 -3.10 -35.04 -5.64
N ILE A 172 -3.64 -33.96 -5.08
CA ILE A 172 -5.05 -33.91 -4.65
C ILE A 172 -6.00 -33.99 -5.84
N GLN A 173 -5.65 -33.38 -6.99
CA GLN A 173 -6.43 -33.47 -8.21
C GLN A 173 -6.52 -34.93 -8.74
N THR A 174 -5.46 -35.70 -8.61
CA THR A 174 -5.46 -37.13 -8.95
C THR A 174 -6.40 -37.91 -8.06
N LEU A 175 -6.38 -37.65 -6.73
CA LEU A 175 -7.32 -38.25 -5.78
C LEU A 175 -8.77 -37.85 -6.09
N TYR A 176 -9.01 -36.59 -6.42
CA TYR A 176 -10.33 -36.11 -6.84
C TYR A 176 -10.86 -36.86 -8.07
N LYS A 177 -10.00 -37.06 -9.10
CA LYS A 177 -10.37 -37.77 -10.33
C LYS A 177 -10.62 -39.26 -10.11
N SER A 178 -9.90 -39.90 -9.19
CA SER A 178 -10.01 -41.31 -8.85
C SER A 178 -11.03 -41.64 -7.74
N ALA A 179 -11.70 -40.63 -7.20
CA ALA A 179 -12.68 -40.85 -6.12
C ALA A 179 -13.91 -41.60 -6.60
N ASP A 180 -14.19 -42.75 -5.98
CA ASP A 180 -15.29 -43.67 -6.35
C ASP A 180 -16.64 -43.27 -5.76
N ASN A 181 -16.66 -42.44 -4.69
CA ASN A 181 -17.86 -42.00 -4.03
C ASN A 181 -18.02 -40.47 -4.02
N ARG A 182 -19.25 -40.01 -3.79
CA ARG A 182 -19.63 -38.60 -3.85
C ARG A 182 -18.97 -37.79 -2.72
N GLU A 183 -18.89 -38.37 -1.52
CA GLU A 183 -18.34 -37.71 -0.32
C GLU A 183 -16.85 -37.41 -0.49
N SER A 184 -16.06 -38.39 -0.94
CA SER A 184 -14.63 -38.20 -1.23
C SER A 184 -14.40 -37.19 -2.34
N ARG A 185 -15.20 -37.24 -3.41
CA ARG A 185 -15.10 -36.25 -4.50
C ARG A 185 -15.42 -34.86 -4.03
N PHE A 186 -16.44 -34.68 -3.20
CA PHE A 186 -16.78 -33.39 -2.62
C PHE A 186 -15.65 -32.86 -1.71
N ALA A 187 -15.11 -33.73 -0.83
CA ALA A 187 -14.02 -33.37 0.07
C ALA A 187 -12.76 -32.92 -0.66
N PHE A 188 -12.29 -33.69 -1.65
CA PHE A 188 -11.12 -33.33 -2.45
C PHE A 188 -11.36 -32.06 -3.29
N GLY A 189 -12.58 -31.88 -3.82
CA GLY A 189 -12.94 -30.67 -4.55
C GLY A 189 -12.87 -29.41 -3.67
N ALA A 190 -13.38 -29.49 -2.44
CA ALA A 190 -13.30 -28.39 -1.48
C ALA A 190 -11.84 -28.05 -1.11
N VAL A 191 -10.97 -29.07 -0.95
CA VAL A 191 -9.54 -28.85 -0.71
C VAL A 191 -8.88 -28.13 -1.90
N LEU A 192 -9.11 -28.59 -3.12
CA LEU A 192 -8.52 -27.99 -4.35
C LEU A 192 -8.83 -26.49 -4.47
N GLU A 193 -10.06 -26.07 -4.12
CA GLU A 193 -10.45 -24.64 -4.20
C GLU A 193 -9.72 -23.76 -3.15
N THR A 194 -9.22 -24.34 -2.07
CA THR A 194 -8.50 -23.62 -1.01
C THR A 194 -6.98 -23.70 -1.11
N MET A 195 -6.45 -24.54 -2.01
CA MET A 195 -4.99 -24.71 -2.15
C MET A 195 -4.31 -23.46 -2.72
N PRO A 196 -3.11 -23.09 -2.22
CA PRO A 196 -2.36 -21.91 -2.70
C PRO A 196 -2.13 -21.87 -4.20
N PHE A 197 -1.95 -23.02 -4.84
CA PHE A 197 -1.72 -23.10 -6.29
C PHE A 197 -2.97 -22.75 -7.12
N ARG A 198 -4.18 -22.81 -6.54
CA ARG A 198 -5.44 -22.50 -7.24
C ARG A 198 -5.45 -21.11 -7.89
N LYS A 199 -4.82 -20.12 -7.28
CA LYS A 199 -4.70 -18.75 -7.80
C LYS A 199 -3.90 -18.66 -9.11
N PHE A 200 -3.09 -19.66 -9.42
CA PHE A 200 -2.27 -19.73 -10.64
C PHE A 200 -2.93 -20.54 -11.77
N LEU A 201 -4.22 -20.82 -11.65
CA LEU A 201 -4.98 -21.53 -12.68
C LEU A 201 -6.12 -20.66 -13.18
N TYR A 202 -6.37 -20.73 -14.50
CA TYR A 202 -7.57 -20.21 -15.11
C TYR A 202 -8.82 -21.01 -14.69
N SER A 203 -10.01 -20.58 -15.11
CA SER A 203 -11.27 -21.27 -14.83
C SER A 203 -11.35 -22.66 -15.47
N ASP A 204 -10.64 -22.88 -16.58
CA ASP A 204 -10.49 -24.17 -17.26
C ASP A 204 -9.38 -25.05 -16.69
N PHE A 205 -8.78 -24.64 -15.56
CA PHE A 205 -7.68 -25.32 -14.89
C PHE A 205 -6.35 -25.35 -15.66
N THR A 206 -6.22 -24.59 -16.72
CA THR A 206 -4.91 -24.37 -17.36
C THR A 206 -4.06 -23.40 -16.55
N LYS A 207 -2.74 -23.55 -16.65
CA LYS A 207 -1.78 -22.75 -15.88
C LYS A 207 -1.74 -21.32 -16.40
N ASN A 208 -1.90 -20.36 -15.48
CA ASN A 208 -1.79 -18.93 -15.73
C ASN A 208 -0.36 -18.45 -15.45
N TRP A 209 0.48 -18.47 -16.45
CA TRP A 209 1.88 -18.04 -16.34
C TRP A 209 2.03 -16.58 -15.93
N PHE A 210 1.13 -15.70 -16.36
CA PHE A 210 1.15 -14.29 -15.94
C PHE A 210 0.91 -14.13 -14.45
N ALA A 211 0.04 -14.94 -13.85
CA ALA A 211 -0.18 -14.93 -12.41
C ALA A 211 1.06 -15.42 -11.64
N ILE A 212 1.78 -16.40 -12.18
CA ILE A 212 3.03 -16.91 -11.61
C ILE A 212 4.12 -15.85 -11.70
N ASP A 213 4.34 -15.25 -12.85
CA ASP A 213 5.36 -14.21 -13.04
C ASP A 213 5.05 -12.99 -12.17
N ASN A 214 3.78 -12.60 -12.05
CA ASN A 214 3.35 -11.50 -11.20
C ASN A 214 3.59 -11.80 -9.71
N GLU A 215 3.36 -13.02 -9.25
CA GLU A 215 3.68 -13.44 -7.87
C GLU A 215 5.17 -13.34 -7.60
N ILE A 216 6.01 -13.89 -8.51
CA ILE A 216 7.47 -13.84 -8.38
C ILE A 216 7.92 -12.38 -8.30
N ASN A 217 7.46 -11.53 -9.22
CA ASN A 217 7.81 -10.10 -9.23
C ASN A 217 7.36 -9.41 -7.93
N SER A 218 6.13 -9.66 -7.48
CA SER A 218 5.59 -9.06 -6.26
C SER A 218 6.42 -9.40 -5.02
N VAL A 219 6.90 -10.65 -4.90
CA VAL A 219 7.77 -11.05 -3.79
C VAL A 219 9.14 -10.38 -3.90
N LEU A 220 9.73 -10.31 -5.09
CA LEU A 220 11.03 -9.66 -5.32
C LEU A 220 10.97 -8.15 -5.04
N VAL A 221 9.89 -7.48 -5.44
CA VAL A 221 9.64 -6.07 -5.13
C VAL A 221 9.47 -5.87 -3.63
N ASN A 222 8.69 -6.73 -2.95
CA ASN A 222 8.51 -6.68 -1.51
C ASN A 222 9.84 -6.81 -0.75
N ASN A 223 10.73 -7.71 -1.18
CA ASN A 223 12.06 -7.90 -0.60
C ASN A 223 12.87 -6.59 -0.51
N ARG A 224 12.75 -5.71 -1.51
CA ARG A 224 13.46 -4.42 -1.56
C ARG A 224 13.10 -3.49 -0.41
N TYR A 225 11.88 -3.64 0.13
CA TYR A 225 11.40 -2.83 1.26
C TYR A 225 11.84 -3.37 2.64
N GLN A 226 12.70 -4.38 2.71
CA GLN A 226 13.27 -4.85 3.96
C GLN A 226 14.18 -3.81 4.62
N SER A 227 14.94 -3.03 3.84
CA SER A 227 15.88 -2.06 4.38
C SER A 227 15.97 -0.77 3.58
N ARG A 228 16.36 0.31 4.27
CA ARG A 228 16.63 1.62 3.64
C ARG A 228 17.73 1.55 2.58
N GLN A 229 18.74 0.70 2.81
CA GLN A 229 19.86 0.59 1.88
C GLN A 229 19.44 -0.03 0.56
N GLU A 230 18.55 -1.04 0.59
CA GLU A 230 17.98 -1.64 -0.63
C GLU A 230 17.20 -0.61 -1.46
N ILE A 231 16.36 0.21 -0.82
CA ILE A 231 15.63 1.27 -1.51
C ILE A 231 16.58 2.32 -2.10
N LYS A 232 17.62 2.72 -1.35
CA LYS A 232 18.63 3.66 -1.87
C LYS A 232 19.38 3.10 -3.08
N ASN A 233 19.79 1.86 -3.02
CA ASN A 233 20.46 1.19 -4.12
C ASN A 233 19.53 1.14 -5.34
N TRP A 234 18.28 0.76 -5.14
CA TRP A 234 17.30 0.64 -6.21
C TRP A 234 17.05 1.98 -6.92
N TYR A 235 16.86 3.08 -6.19
CA TYR A 235 16.72 4.40 -6.79
C TYR A 235 17.98 4.86 -7.52
N ASN A 236 19.17 4.56 -7.00
CA ASN A 236 20.45 4.92 -7.65
C ASN A 236 20.67 4.13 -8.95
N ASP A 237 20.23 2.87 -9.01
CA ASP A 237 20.33 2.00 -10.18
C ASP A 237 19.26 2.33 -11.23
N CYS A 238 18.14 2.91 -10.83
CA CYS A 238 17.06 3.31 -11.73
C CYS A 238 17.49 4.51 -12.60
N HIS A 239 17.59 4.29 -13.91
CA HIS A 239 18.04 5.31 -14.85
C HIS A 239 17.03 6.46 -15.06
N PHE A 240 15.79 6.30 -14.66
CA PHE A 240 14.74 7.29 -14.83
C PHE A 240 14.81 8.42 -13.78
N PHE A 241 15.20 8.09 -12.54
CA PHE A 241 15.19 9.04 -11.44
C PHE A 241 16.56 9.65 -11.14
N ASN A 242 16.54 10.90 -10.63
CA ASN A 242 17.65 11.55 -9.93
C ASN A 242 17.23 11.76 -8.46
N PRO A 243 17.53 10.82 -7.54
CA PRO A 243 16.99 10.83 -6.20
C PRO A 243 17.75 11.75 -5.25
N THR A 244 17.01 12.49 -4.41
CA THR A 244 17.53 13.13 -3.20
C THR A 244 16.96 12.39 -2.00
N PHE A 245 17.83 11.86 -1.14
CA PHE A 245 17.41 11.04 0.00
C PHE A 245 17.26 11.89 1.26
N GLU A 246 16.08 11.80 1.84
CA GLU A 246 15.71 12.48 3.07
C GLU A 246 15.37 11.46 4.16
N ASN A 247 15.39 11.90 5.41
CA ASN A 247 15.01 11.10 6.55
C ASN A 247 14.15 11.96 7.48
N CYS A 248 12.90 11.57 7.63
CA CYS A 248 12.03 12.09 8.66
C CYS A 248 12.28 11.27 9.93
N GLU A 249 13.13 11.78 10.82
CA GLU A 249 13.48 11.06 12.05
C GLU A 249 12.33 11.11 13.05
N TYR A 250 11.91 9.92 13.46
CA TYR A 250 10.92 9.75 14.52
C TYR A 250 11.38 8.65 15.47
N ASN A 251 11.40 8.97 16.75
CA ASN A 251 11.90 8.07 17.78
C ASN A 251 10.87 6.99 18.19
N GLU A 252 9.63 7.05 17.69
CA GLU A 252 8.57 6.13 18.10
C GLU A 252 7.91 5.42 16.92
N ASN A 253 7.68 4.13 17.12
CA ASN A 253 7.27 3.18 16.10
C ASN A 253 5.73 3.13 15.97
N ASP A 254 5.19 3.32 14.75
CA ASP A 254 3.75 3.14 14.43
C ASP A 254 3.23 1.73 14.76
N GLU A 255 4.12 0.77 15.05
CA GLU A 255 3.77 -0.58 15.49
C GLU A 255 2.88 -0.55 16.74
N LYS A 256 3.18 0.34 17.68
CA LYS A 256 2.39 0.54 18.89
C LYS A 256 0.95 0.93 18.55
N LEU A 257 0.80 1.85 17.58
CA LEU A 257 -0.52 2.27 17.07
C LEU A 257 -1.27 1.14 16.33
N LYS A 258 -0.57 0.33 15.54
CA LYS A 258 -1.16 -0.81 14.83
C LYS A 258 -1.72 -1.84 15.82
N ILE A 259 -0.96 -2.20 16.83
CA ILE A 259 -1.38 -3.16 17.87
C ILE A 259 -2.64 -2.66 18.58
N ALA A 260 -2.70 -1.36 18.92
CA ALA A 260 -3.87 -0.76 19.54
C ALA A 260 -5.09 -0.78 18.61
N LYS A 261 -4.93 -0.48 17.32
CA LYS A 261 -6.02 -0.43 16.32
C LYS A 261 -6.56 -1.82 15.93
N THR A 262 -5.74 -2.87 15.97
CA THR A 262 -6.12 -4.23 15.55
C THR A 262 -6.77 -5.07 16.65
N THR A 263 -6.76 -4.63 17.90
CA THR A 263 -7.36 -5.35 19.02
C THR A 263 -8.89 -5.29 18.94
N ARG A 264 -9.57 -6.43 18.86
CA ARG A 264 -11.03 -6.54 18.65
C ARG A 264 -11.88 -6.17 19.86
N SER A 265 -11.39 -6.35 21.07
CA SER A 265 -12.11 -6.03 22.30
C SER A 265 -11.78 -4.62 22.77
N VAL A 266 -12.78 -3.80 23.02
CA VAL A 266 -12.61 -2.41 23.56
C VAL A 266 -11.81 -2.43 24.86
N LYS A 267 -12.09 -3.39 25.77
CA LYS A 267 -11.38 -3.53 27.06
C LYS A 267 -9.90 -3.88 26.87
N ASP A 268 -9.60 -4.80 25.95
CA ASP A 268 -8.21 -5.20 25.66
C ASP A 268 -7.47 -4.11 24.89
N LYS A 269 -8.18 -3.36 24.07
CA LYS A 269 -7.68 -2.18 23.38
C LYS A 269 -7.24 -1.11 24.38
N HIS A 270 -8.10 -0.74 25.35
CA HIS A 270 -7.74 0.22 26.38
C HIS A 270 -6.57 -0.27 27.24
N ARG A 271 -6.52 -1.55 27.59
CA ARG A 271 -5.40 -2.13 28.34
C ARG A 271 -4.08 -2.03 27.58
N LYS A 272 -4.09 -2.37 26.28
CA LYS A 272 -2.90 -2.23 25.43
C LYS A 272 -2.48 -0.78 25.22
N MET A 273 -3.43 0.14 25.10
CA MET A 273 -3.14 1.58 25.01
C MET A 273 -2.40 2.08 26.27
N VAL A 274 -2.92 1.74 27.44
CA VAL A 274 -2.28 2.11 28.72
C VAL A 274 -0.89 1.50 28.83
N GLN A 275 -0.73 0.23 28.44
CA GLN A 275 0.58 -0.43 28.38
C GLN A 275 1.54 0.31 27.45
N LEU A 276 1.13 0.62 26.23
CA LEU A 276 1.95 1.32 25.24
C LEU A 276 2.35 2.73 25.71
N LEU A 277 1.42 3.46 26.33
CA LEU A 277 1.72 4.77 26.94
C LEU A 277 2.71 4.67 28.11
N SER A 278 2.64 3.60 28.90
CA SER A 278 3.58 3.38 30.01
C SER A 278 4.99 2.98 29.54
N GLU A 279 5.12 2.45 28.33
CA GLU A 279 6.39 2.06 27.72
C GLU A 279 7.06 3.19 26.90
N MET A 280 6.37 4.32 26.72
CA MET A 280 6.92 5.49 26.02
C MET A 280 7.99 6.18 26.87
N GLU A 281 9.17 6.43 26.30
CA GLU A 281 10.26 7.12 26.97
C GLU A 281 9.89 8.58 27.32
N THR A 282 8.98 9.18 26.54
CA THR A 282 8.48 10.55 26.75
C THR A 282 6.95 10.58 26.73
N PRO A 283 6.27 10.14 27.82
CA PRO A 283 4.81 10.01 27.86
C PRO A 283 4.05 11.33 27.72
N TYR A 284 4.73 12.47 27.79
CA TYR A 284 4.17 13.82 27.62
C TYR A 284 4.60 14.47 26.29
N SER A 285 5.15 13.71 25.38
CA SER A 285 5.50 14.22 24.03
C SER A 285 4.24 14.61 23.26
N GLU A 286 4.39 15.50 22.30
CA GLU A 286 3.34 15.88 21.35
C GLU A 286 2.75 14.64 20.64
N TYR A 287 3.59 13.65 20.36
CA TYR A 287 3.20 12.35 19.81
C TYR A 287 2.30 11.54 20.76
N ALA A 288 2.58 11.50 22.06
CA ALA A 288 1.73 10.80 23.03
C ALA A 288 0.36 11.48 23.15
N LEU A 289 0.30 12.80 23.07
CA LEU A 289 -0.96 13.55 23.04
C LEU A 289 -1.75 13.28 21.77
N ASP A 290 -1.10 13.25 20.62
CA ASP A 290 -1.73 12.88 19.34
C ASP A 290 -2.23 11.44 19.35
N PHE A 291 -1.45 10.52 19.88
CA PHE A 291 -1.85 9.13 20.10
C PHE A 291 -3.12 9.02 20.96
N ILE A 292 -3.17 9.75 22.10
CA ILE A 292 -4.34 9.77 23.00
C ILE A 292 -5.55 10.38 22.29
N ASN A 293 -5.35 11.47 21.53
CA ASN A 293 -6.43 12.13 20.81
C ASN A 293 -6.99 11.24 19.68
N ASP A 294 -6.13 10.55 18.94
CA ASP A 294 -6.55 9.63 17.88
C ASP A 294 -7.29 8.41 18.44
N MET A 295 -6.89 7.95 19.62
CA MET A 295 -7.57 6.84 20.28
C MET A 295 -8.95 7.22 20.83
N ARG A 296 -9.15 8.47 21.27
CA ARG A 296 -10.48 9.00 21.67
C ARG A 296 -11.47 9.13 20.52
N LYS A 297 -10.98 9.26 19.28
CA LYS A 297 -11.82 9.36 18.06
C LYS A 297 -12.29 8.00 17.51
N ILE A 298 -11.83 6.90 18.13
CA ILE A 298 -12.12 5.52 17.66
C ILE A 298 -13.26 4.86 18.46
N ASP A 299 -13.77 5.53 19.48
CA ASP A 299 -15.00 5.11 20.22
C ASP A 299 -16.27 5.63 19.46
#